data_9f2cbfa39f43172789a588d193a7489f
#
_entry.id   9f2cbfa39f43172789a588d193a7489f
#
_cell.length_a   1.000
_cell.length_b   1.000
_cell.length_c   1.000
_cell.angle_alpha   90.00
_cell.angle_beta   90.00
_cell.angle_gamma   90.00
#
_symmetry.space_group_name_H-M   'P 1'
#
loop_
_entity.id
_entity.type
_entity.pdbx_description
1 polymer ?
#
loop_
_entity_poly.entity_id
_entity_poly.type
_entity_poly.pdbx_seq_one_letter_code
_entity_poly.pdbx_strand_id
1 'polypeptide(L)'
;MTVIIPKKVYLTIVAAAVRFANARIPKDDWLEVSGIFTGRNEGDNVIISAVYPIMHQKLDKDAVIDQYKWSDEDYESLYIIDDEAFSRDPPEFVVGWWHSHPGFKVMMSHIDIRTTLSYQQNNPLAISLVFNPQRLIRQIEVADKRGDPDKQLKNDPGFKIFRLDDVNSGIEASYHSADYRVEGYESMEQLISLTQKFIVDVTNLFPKERLPQTYEKIIDDKIEQLNSLLLGTEEYLATLTRRGETQRIPEVLENQNQEINRFVEETNKRLDFIKQFKEFLEFKERETIIPQVENSISKWDGVVAGLSKKLKEISKKF
;
A
#
# COMPACT_ATOMS: atom_id res chain seq x y z
N MET A 1 -16.53 -23.98 -1.66
CA MET A 1 -16.45 -22.53 -1.77
C MET A 1 -14.99 -22.12 -1.87
N THR A 2 -14.63 -21.30 -2.85
CA THR A 2 -13.27 -20.72 -3.00
C THR A 2 -13.40 -19.21 -3.13
N VAL A 3 -12.52 -18.47 -2.45
CA VAL A 3 -12.42 -17.00 -2.57
C VAL A 3 -11.34 -16.65 -3.57
N ILE A 4 -11.68 -15.88 -4.61
CA ILE A 4 -10.75 -15.43 -5.64
C ILE A 4 -10.33 -14.00 -5.32
N ILE A 5 -9.03 -13.80 -5.15
CA ILE A 5 -8.44 -12.52 -4.76
C ILE A 5 -7.52 -12.05 -5.89
N PRO A 6 -7.85 -10.99 -6.63
CA PRO A 6 -6.93 -10.39 -7.59
C PRO A 6 -5.65 -9.91 -6.91
N LYS A 7 -4.51 -10.02 -7.60
CA LYS A 7 -3.21 -9.55 -7.10
C LYS A 7 -3.26 -8.12 -6.55
N LYS A 8 -3.94 -7.22 -7.28
CA LYS A 8 -4.10 -5.82 -6.91
C LYS A 8 -4.80 -5.68 -5.54
N VAL A 9 -5.90 -6.41 -5.34
CA VAL A 9 -6.64 -6.43 -4.07
C VAL A 9 -5.76 -6.89 -2.92
N TYR A 10 -5.03 -8.00 -3.11
CA TYR A 10 -4.12 -8.51 -2.10
C TYR A 10 -3.03 -7.49 -1.73
N LEU A 11 -2.38 -6.88 -2.72
CA LEU A 11 -1.34 -5.88 -2.48
C LEU A 11 -1.89 -4.62 -1.80
N THR A 12 -3.14 -4.22 -2.08
CA THR A 12 -3.80 -3.11 -1.38
C THR A 12 -4.00 -3.42 0.10
N ILE A 13 -4.45 -4.62 0.46
CA ILE A 13 -4.58 -5.05 1.87
C ILE A 13 -3.22 -4.98 2.57
N VAL A 14 -2.18 -5.55 1.93
CA VAL A 14 -0.81 -5.55 2.47
C VAL A 14 -0.31 -4.13 2.70
N ALA A 15 -0.44 -3.26 1.71
CA ALA A 15 0.05 -1.88 1.80
C ALA A 15 -0.69 -1.07 2.86
N ALA A 16 -2.02 -1.15 2.90
CA ALA A 16 -2.83 -0.47 3.90
C ALA A 16 -2.46 -0.91 5.32
N ALA A 17 -2.31 -2.22 5.57
CA ALA A 17 -1.92 -2.72 6.88
C ALA A 17 -0.47 -2.33 7.26
N VAL A 18 0.48 -2.44 6.33
CA VAL A 18 1.90 -2.12 6.56
C VAL A 18 2.12 -0.62 6.76
N ARG A 19 1.32 0.23 6.15
CA ARG A 19 1.34 1.68 6.39
C ARG A 19 1.25 2.02 7.87
N PHE A 20 0.46 1.28 8.63
CA PHE A 20 0.18 1.54 10.04
C PHE A 20 0.87 0.58 11.02
N ALA A 21 1.49 -0.49 10.52
CA ALA A 21 2.18 -1.48 11.35
C ALA A 21 3.37 -2.09 10.60
N ASN A 22 4.54 -1.47 10.73
CA ASN A 22 5.79 -1.93 10.11
C ASN A 22 6.98 -1.82 11.07
N ALA A 23 8.15 -2.32 10.65
CA ALA A 23 9.36 -2.36 11.48
C ALA A 23 9.90 -0.97 11.88
N ARG A 24 9.49 0.13 11.24
CA ARG A 24 9.91 1.50 11.54
C ARG A 24 8.97 2.24 12.50
N ILE A 25 7.83 1.64 12.82
CA ILE A 25 6.86 2.16 13.78
C ILE A 25 7.03 1.38 15.08
N PRO A 26 7.18 2.04 16.25
CA PRO A 26 7.17 1.36 17.53
C PRO A 26 5.93 0.48 17.70
N LYS A 27 6.10 -0.71 18.28
CA LYS A 27 4.98 -1.68 18.37
C LYS A 27 3.77 -1.16 19.13
N ASP A 28 4.00 -0.30 20.12
CA ASP A 28 2.92 0.31 20.91
C ASP A 28 2.12 1.37 20.12
N ASP A 29 2.65 1.79 18.98
CA ASP A 29 2.02 2.73 18.06
C ASP A 29 1.40 2.06 16.84
N TRP A 30 1.43 0.73 16.76
CA TRP A 30 0.77 0.03 15.67
C TRP A 30 -0.75 0.20 15.73
N LEU A 31 -1.35 0.36 14.56
CA LEU A 31 -2.79 0.50 14.42
C LEU A 31 -3.35 -0.67 13.61
N GLU A 32 -4.54 -1.10 13.95
CA GLU A 32 -5.35 -1.94 13.08
C GLU A 32 -5.94 -1.13 11.96
N VAL A 33 -6.04 -1.74 10.80
CA VAL A 33 -6.71 -1.20 9.63
C VAL A 33 -7.83 -2.13 9.25
N SER A 34 -8.97 -1.59 8.88
CA SER A 34 -10.08 -2.36 8.37
C SER A 34 -10.68 -1.74 7.12
N GLY A 35 -11.45 -2.56 6.42
CA GLY A 35 -12.14 -2.14 5.23
C GLY A 35 -13.06 -3.22 4.69
N ILE A 36 -13.59 -2.99 3.50
CA ILE A 36 -14.56 -3.85 2.85
C ILE A 36 -14.07 -4.36 1.51
N PHE A 37 -14.70 -5.44 1.06
CA PHE A 37 -14.56 -5.98 -0.29
C PHE A 37 -15.82 -5.77 -1.09
N THR A 38 -15.68 -5.32 -2.34
CA THR A 38 -16.75 -5.43 -3.32
C THR A 38 -16.44 -6.50 -4.35
N GLY A 39 -17.47 -7.07 -4.93
CA GLY A 39 -17.37 -8.13 -5.92
C GLY A 39 -18.70 -8.81 -6.13
N ARG A 40 -18.67 -10.09 -6.50
CA ARG A 40 -19.86 -10.88 -6.78
C ARG A 40 -19.72 -12.32 -6.34
N ASN A 41 -20.83 -13.00 -6.26
CA ASN A 41 -20.87 -14.45 -6.05
C ASN A 41 -21.05 -15.17 -7.41
N GLU A 42 -20.23 -16.20 -7.65
CA GLU A 42 -20.38 -17.09 -8.81
C GLU A 42 -20.56 -18.52 -8.32
N GLY A 43 -21.82 -18.98 -8.28
CA GLY A 43 -22.19 -20.21 -7.58
C GLY A 43 -21.83 -20.10 -6.10
N ASP A 44 -21.03 -21.05 -5.62
CA ASP A 44 -20.54 -21.04 -4.23
C ASP A 44 -19.22 -20.25 -4.06
N ASN A 45 -18.69 -19.63 -5.10
CA ASN A 45 -17.44 -18.90 -5.03
C ASN A 45 -17.67 -17.41 -4.84
N VAL A 46 -16.75 -16.76 -4.13
CA VAL A 46 -16.71 -15.31 -3.96
C VAL A 46 -15.60 -14.73 -4.84
N ILE A 47 -15.96 -13.86 -5.76
CA ILE A 47 -15.01 -13.16 -6.62
C ILE A 47 -14.87 -11.74 -6.09
N ILE A 48 -13.72 -11.42 -5.51
CA ILE A 48 -13.43 -10.06 -5.07
C ILE A 48 -12.95 -9.26 -6.27
N SER A 49 -13.54 -8.09 -6.50
CA SER A 49 -13.14 -7.18 -7.59
C SER A 49 -12.34 -6.00 -7.07
N ALA A 50 -12.71 -5.48 -5.89
CA ALA A 50 -12.00 -4.37 -5.28
C ALA A 50 -11.96 -4.48 -3.74
N VAL A 51 -11.07 -3.70 -3.14
CA VAL A 51 -10.93 -3.55 -1.69
C VAL A 51 -10.79 -2.08 -1.35
N TYR A 52 -11.44 -1.70 -0.27
CA TYR A 52 -11.44 -0.32 0.21
C TYR A 52 -11.01 -0.31 1.67
N PRO A 53 -9.82 0.21 1.99
CA PRO A 53 -9.49 0.59 3.35
C PRO A 53 -10.46 1.70 3.81
N ILE A 54 -11.06 1.54 4.98
CA ILE A 54 -12.06 2.49 5.51
C ILE A 54 -11.50 3.26 6.68
N MET A 55 -10.90 2.57 7.64
CA MET A 55 -10.43 3.19 8.87
C MET A 55 -9.21 2.49 9.46
N HIS A 56 -8.54 3.21 10.33
CA HIS A 56 -7.52 2.67 11.23
C HIS A 56 -7.78 3.09 12.67
N GLN A 57 -7.39 2.25 13.62
CA GLN A 57 -7.53 2.57 15.04
C GLN A 57 -6.43 1.95 15.90
N LYS A 58 -6.17 2.55 17.06
CA LYS A 58 -5.31 1.96 18.08
C LYS A 58 -6.08 0.88 18.84
N LEU A 59 -5.47 -0.30 18.95
CA LEU A 59 -5.98 -1.32 19.86
C LEU A 59 -5.74 -0.86 21.29
N ASP A 60 -6.80 -0.76 22.04
CA ASP A 60 -6.70 -0.62 23.48
C ASP A 60 -6.56 -2.03 24.09
N LYS A 61 -5.34 -2.38 24.48
CA LYS A 61 -5.01 -3.68 25.09
C LYS A 61 -5.68 -3.88 26.45
N ASP A 62 -6.14 -2.80 27.06
CA ASP A 62 -6.72 -2.76 28.41
C ASP A 62 -8.25 -2.54 28.37
N ALA A 63 -8.84 -2.37 27.19
CA ALA A 63 -10.27 -2.16 27.05
C ALA A 63 -11.02 -3.48 27.36
N VAL A 64 -11.75 -3.46 28.45
CA VAL A 64 -12.66 -4.56 28.85
C VAL A 64 -13.87 -4.67 27.90
N ILE A 65 -14.17 -3.62 27.16
CA ILE A 65 -15.26 -3.55 26.18
C ILE A 65 -14.64 -3.06 24.86
N ASP A 66 -14.87 -3.86 23.89
CA ASP A 66 -14.48 -3.70 22.53
C ASP A 66 -14.92 -2.37 21.90
N GLN A 67 -13.95 -1.57 21.49
CA GLN A 67 -14.17 -0.21 20.97
C GLN A 67 -14.03 -0.14 19.46
N TYR A 68 -14.10 -1.25 18.76
CA TYR A 68 -14.10 -1.23 17.29
C TYR A 68 -15.41 -0.57 16.82
N LYS A 69 -15.38 0.73 16.66
CA LYS A 69 -16.54 1.51 16.22
C LYS A 69 -16.18 2.27 14.95
N TRP A 70 -16.90 1.97 13.92
CA TRP A 70 -16.95 2.82 12.75
C TRP A 70 -17.63 4.14 13.13
N SER A 71 -17.08 5.25 12.64
CA SER A 71 -17.72 6.55 12.74
C SER A 71 -18.88 6.67 11.73
N ASP A 72 -19.69 7.69 11.87
CA ASP A 72 -20.76 7.98 10.90
C ASP A 72 -20.17 8.19 9.49
N GLU A 73 -19.00 8.84 9.38
CA GLU A 73 -18.27 9.02 8.12
C GLU A 73 -17.79 7.71 7.51
N ASP A 74 -17.41 6.73 8.34
CA ASP A 74 -17.01 5.40 7.86
C ASP A 74 -18.21 4.63 7.28
N TYR A 75 -19.38 4.76 7.91
CA TYR A 75 -20.63 4.21 7.38
C TYR A 75 -21.09 4.92 6.11
N GLU A 76 -20.96 6.25 6.03
CA GLU A 76 -21.22 7.00 4.81
C GLU A 76 -20.35 6.52 3.66
N SER A 77 -19.05 6.32 3.92
CA SER A 77 -18.12 5.73 2.95
C SER A 77 -18.56 4.34 2.47
N LEU A 78 -19.05 3.50 3.38
CA LEU A 78 -19.59 2.18 3.03
C LEU A 78 -20.76 2.29 2.05
N TYR A 79 -21.73 3.18 2.32
CA TYR A 79 -22.91 3.35 1.45
C TYR A 79 -22.51 3.85 0.06
N ILE A 80 -21.59 4.81 -0.02
CA ILE A 80 -21.10 5.31 -1.31
C ILE A 80 -20.44 4.19 -2.12
N ILE A 81 -19.57 3.40 -1.47
CA ILE A 81 -18.86 2.30 -2.13
C ILE A 81 -19.82 1.22 -2.62
N ASP A 82 -20.84 0.87 -1.83
CA ASP A 82 -21.81 -0.16 -2.19
C ASP A 82 -22.70 0.30 -3.37
N ASP A 83 -23.15 1.56 -3.37
CA ASP A 83 -23.92 2.17 -4.44
C ASP A 83 -23.12 2.24 -5.76
N GLU A 84 -21.85 2.68 -5.67
CA GLU A 84 -20.94 2.67 -6.81
C GLU A 84 -20.70 1.25 -7.36
N ALA A 85 -20.54 0.26 -6.48
CA ALA A 85 -20.36 -1.13 -6.87
C ALA A 85 -21.60 -1.68 -7.57
N PHE A 86 -22.79 -1.38 -7.03
CA PHE A 86 -24.05 -1.81 -7.60
C PHE A 86 -24.33 -1.19 -8.97
N SER A 87 -23.80 0.00 -9.21
CA SER A 87 -23.94 0.71 -10.50
C SER A 87 -23.06 0.15 -11.63
N ARG A 88 -22.21 -0.84 -11.35
CA ARG A 88 -21.34 -1.48 -12.37
C ARG A 88 -22.11 -2.45 -13.24
N ASP A 89 -21.52 -2.84 -14.37
CA ASP A 89 -22.03 -3.87 -15.26
C ASP A 89 -20.98 -4.99 -15.44
N PRO A 90 -21.21 -6.19 -14.91
CA PRO A 90 -22.35 -6.61 -14.08
C PRO A 90 -22.33 -5.94 -12.70
N PRO A 91 -23.51 -5.80 -12.04
CA PRO A 91 -23.58 -5.24 -10.70
C PRO A 91 -22.75 -6.03 -9.68
N GLU A 92 -22.07 -5.30 -8.83
CA GLU A 92 -21.28 -5.83 -7.70
C GLU A 92 -21.87 -5.33 -6.40
N PHE A 93 -21.47 -5.93 -5.29
CA PHE A 93 -21.95 -5.58 -3.96
C PHE A 93 -20.89 -5.90 -2.91
N VAL A 94 -21.12 -5.52 -1.65
CA VAL A 94 -20.21 -5.87 -0.56
C VAL A 94 -20.22 -7.36 -0.31
N VAL A 95 -19.10 -8.03 -0.58
CA VAL A 95 -18.91 -9.49 -0.41
C VAL A 95 -18.19 -9.86 0.87
N GLY A 96 -17.85 -8.90 1.70
CA GLY A 96 -17.22 -9.14 3.00
C GLY A 96 -16.35 -7.97 3.45
N TRP A 97 -15.62 -8.22 4.51
CA TRP A 97 -14.75 -7.24 5.14
C TRP A 97 -13.38 -7.83 5.48
N TRP A 98 -12.44 -6.97 5.81
CA TRP A 98 -11.10 -7.36 6.24
C TRP A 98 -10.59 -6.44 7.34
N HIS A 99 -9.66 -6.96 8.13
CA HIS A 99 -8.91 -6.15 9.08
C HIS A 99 -7.52 -6.74 9.33
N SER A 100 -6.65 -5.92 9.89
CA SER A 100 -5.31 -6.35 10.26
C SER A 100 -5.20 -6.62 11.75
N HIS A 101 -4.42 -7.64 12.11
CA HIS A 101 -4.05 -8.01 13.48
C HIS A 101 -2.54 -7.78 13.70
N PRO A 102 -2.03 -6.54 13.78
CA PRO A 102 -0.61 -6.30 13.94
C PRO A 102 -0.14 -6.78 15.32
N GLY A 103 0.66 -7.85 15.31
CA GLY A 103 1.18 -8.46 16.54
C GLY A 103 0.29 -9.52 17.19
N PHE A 104 -0.89 -9.80 16.66
CA PHE A 104 -1.82 -10.80 17.18
C PHE A 104 -1.88 -12.05 16.30
N LYS A 105 -2.57 -13.08 16.80
CA LYS A 105 -2.84 -14.29 16.02
C LYS A 105 -3.81 -13.98 14.87
N VAL A 106 -3.68 -14.72 13.77
CA VAL A 106 -4.65 -14.69 12.67
C VAL A 106 -5.81 -15.62 13.04
N MET A 107 -6.80 -15.05 13.73
CA MET A 107 -8.02 -15.71 14.22
C MET A 107 -9.12 -14.65 14.35
N MET A 108 -10.35 -15.03 14.52
CA MET A 108 -11.45 -14.10 14.80
C MET A 108 -11.64 -13.92 16.31
N SER A 109 -11.73 -12.68 16.76
CA SER A 109 -12.20 -12.31 18.09
C SER A 109 -13.74 -12.37 18.16
N HIS A 110 -14.31 -12.22 19.35
CA HIS A 110 -15.78 -12.12 19.49
C HIS A 110 -16.39 -10.95 18.72
N ILE A 111 -15.61 -9.86 18.54
CA ILE A 111 -16.05 -8.71 17.74
C ILE A 111 -16.02 -9.04 16.26
N ASP A 112 -14.96 -9.70 15.83
CA ASP A 112 -14.84 -10.11 14.44
C ASP A 112 -15.99 -11.05 14.07
N ILE A 113 -16.38 -11.94 15.01
CA ILE A 113 -17.56 -12.80 14.84
C ILE A 113 -18.82 -11.96 14.70
N ARG A 114 -19.04 -10.96 15.59
CA ARG A 114 -20.20 -10.07 15.53
C ARG A 114 -20.23 -9.28 14.21
N THR A 115 -19.11 -8.72 13.80
CA THR A 115 -18.99 -7.98 12.54
C THR A 115 -19.26 -8.90 11.35
N THR A 116 -18.64 -10.08 11.32
CA THR A 116 -18.86 -11.07 10.27
C THR A 116 -20.32 -11.51 10.20
N LEU A 117 -20.97 -11.68 11.36
CA LEU A 117 -22.38 -12.03 11.45
C LEU A 117 -23.27 -11.00 10.74
N SER A 118 -23.02 -9.69 10.93
CA SER A 118 -23.80 -8.65 10.27
C SER A 118 -23.67 -8.68 8.74
N TYR A 119 -22.53 -9.08 8.21
CA TYR A 119 -22.36 -9.30 6.77
C TYR A 119 -23.03 -10.58 6.30
N GLN A 120 -22.85 -11.71 7.01
CA GLN A 120 -23.38 -13.00 6.57
C GLN A 120 -24.90 -13.13 6.73
N GLN A 121 -25.54 -12.31 7.57
CA GLN A 121 -27.00 -12.22 7.63
C GLN A 121 -27.58 -11.64 6.32
N ASN A 122 -26.88 -10.74 5.66
CA ASN A 122 -27.32 -10.11 4.41
C ASN A 122 -26.80 -10.87 3.17
N ASN A 123 -25.57 -11.36 3.22
CA ASN A 123 -24.96 -12.17 2.18
C ASN A 123 -24.38 -13.45 2.80
N PRO A 124 -25.07 -14.60 2.72
CA PRO A 124 -24.60 -15.86 3.33
C PRO A 124 -23.20 -16.30 2.88
N LEU A 125 -22.70 -15.81 1.73
CA LEU A 125 -21.36 -16.10 1.23
C LEU A 125 -20.31 -15.06 1.66
N ALA A 126 -20.70 -14.03 2.40
CA ALA A 126 -19.76 -12.99 2.85
C ALA A 126 -18.59 -13.58 3.65
N ILE A 127 -17.44 -12.98 3.50
CA ILE A 127 -16.17 -13.41 4.08
C ILE A 127 -15.60 -12.40 5.06
N SER A 128 -14.75 -12.88 5.97
CA SER A 128 -13.87 -12.05 6.80
C SER A 128 -12.43 -12.45 6.55
N LEU A 129 -11.57 -11.49 6.18
CA LEU A 129 -10.14 -11.72 6.02
C LEU A 129 -9.38 -11.06 7.17
N VAL A 130 -8.56 -11.84 7.87
CA VAL A 130 -7.68 -11.36 8.94
C VAL A 130 -6.24 -11.42 8.46
N PHE A 131 -5.55 -10.29 8.45
CA PHE A 131 -4.16 -10.17 7.98
C PHE A 131 -3.22 -9.73 9.10
N ASN A 132 -2.10 -10.42 9.27
CA ASN A 132 -1.02 -10.01 10.17
C ASN A 132 0.27 -9.74 9.41
N PRO A 133 0.63 -8.48 9.16
CA PRO A 133 1.83 -8.12 8.41
C PRO A 133 3.12 -8.61 9.06
N GLN A 134 3.14 -8.76 10.39
CA GLN A 134 4.32 -9.21 11.13
C GLN A 134 4.77 -10.62 10.75
N ARG A 135 3.85 -11.48 10.34
CA ARG A 135 4.20 -12.84 9.95
C ARG A 135 5.12 -12.85 8.73
N LEU A 136 4.88 -11.96 7.77
CA LEU A 136 5.75 -11.78 6.60
C LEU A 136 7.04 -11.02 6.95
N ILE A 137 6.97 -9.99 7.80
CA ILE A 137 8.13 -9.21 8.24
C ILE A 137 9.11 -10.09 9.03
N ARG A 138 8.64 -10.93 9.95
CA ARG A 138 9.50 -11.87 10.69
C ARG A 138 10.20 -12.88 9.81
N GLN A 139 9.61 -13.32 8.73
CA GLN A 139 10.27 -14.21 7.78
C GLN A 139 11.48 -13.55 7.11
N ILE A 140 11.41 -12.23 6.86
CA ILE A 140 12.54 -11.43 6.36
C ILE A 140 13.65 -11.37 7.41
N GLU A 141 13.30 -11.08 8.66
CA GLU A 141 14.26 -10.93 9.77
C GLU A 141 14.95 -12.25 10.15
N VAL A 142 14.27 -13.38 10.02
CA VAL A 142 14.79 -14.70 10.38
C VAL A 142 15.68 -15.29 9.29
N ALA A 143 15.47 -14.91 8.03
CA ALA A 143 16.35 -15.31 6.94
C ALA A 143 17.82 -14.84 7.13
N ASP A 144 18.00 -13.71 7.84
CA ASP A 144 19.31 -13.15 8.17
C ASP A 144 19.97 -13.76 9.42
N LYS A 145 19.20 -14.44 10.25
CA LYS A 145 19.71 -15.11 11.47
C LYS A 145 19.75 -16.61 11.21
N ARG A 146 20.96 -17.20 11.20
CA ARG A 146 21.24 -18.64 11.05
C ARG A 146 20.60 -19.50 12.16
N GLY A 147 19.30 -19.44 12.30
CA GLY A 147 18.49 -20.26 13.17
C GLY A 147 17.33 -20.83 12.36
N ASP A 148 17.03 -22.12 12.58
CA ASP A 148 15.95 -22.81 11.87
C ASP A 148 14.65 -21.99 12.00
N PRO A 149 14.17 -21.35 10.93
CA PRO A 149 12.95 -20.59 11.02
C PRO A 149 11.83 -21.57 11.33
N ASP A 150 10.97 -21.16 12.22
CA ASP A 150 9.77 -21.89 12.57
C ASP A 150 9.12 -22.42 11.28
N LYS A 151 9.23 -23.74 11.03
CA LYS A 151 8.77 -24.37 9.78
C LYS A 151 7.33 -24.06 9.43
N GLN A 152 6.54 -23.64 10.46
CA GLN A 152 5.15 -23.21 10.32
C GLN A 152 5.00 -21.86 9.61
N LEU A 153 6.04 -21.01 9.58
CA LEU A 153 5.96 -19.69 8.93
C LEU A 153 6.39 -19.73 7.46
N LYS A 154 7.10 -20.75 7.02
CA LYS A 154 7.73 -20.80 5.68
C LYS A 154 6.73 -20.72 4.52
N ASN A 155 5.47 -21.10 4.73
CA ASN A 155 4.40 -21.08 3.73
C ASN A 155 3.18 -20.27 4.21
N ASP A 156 3.36 -19.35 5.17
CA ASP A 156 2.29 -18.56 5.73
C ASP A 156 2.23 -17.20 5.02
N PRO A 157 1.17 -16.91 4.25
CA PRO A 157 1.02 -15.64 3.55
C PRO A 157 0.62 -14.48 4.48
N GLY A 158 0.56 -14.72 5.80
CA GLY A 158 0.22 -13.73 6.81
C GLY A 158 -1.29 -13.50 6.99
N PHE A 159 -2.16 -14.21 6.27
CA PHE A 159 -3.60 -14.03 6.39
C PHE A 159 -4.37 -15.35 6.36
N LYS A 160 -5.62 -15.28 6.81
CA LYS A 160 -6.64 -16.31 6.60
C LYS A 160 -7.98 -15.65 6.27
N ILE A 161 -8.82 -16.40 5.59
CA ILE A 161 -10.20 -16.03 5.31
C ILE A 161 -11.09 -16.90 6.16
N PHE A 162 -12.07 -16.31 6.80
CA PHE A 162 -12.98 -16.98 7.72
C PHE A 162 -14.43 -16.79 7.32
N ARG A 163 -15.25 -17.78 7.73
CA ARG A 163 -16.71 -17.75 7.68
C ARG A 163 -17.27 -18.37 8.93
N LEU A 164 -18.44 -17.91 9.34
CA LEU A 164 -19.21 -18.54 10.42
C LEU A 164 -19.84 -19.84 9.90
N ASP A 165 -19.90 -20.83 10.77
CA ASP A 165 -20.50 -22.13 10.45
C ASP A 165 -22.04 -22.05 10.47
N ASP A 166 -22.58 -21.29 11.41
CA ASP A 166 -24.04 -21.08 11.57
C ASP A 166 -24.32 -19.66 12.09
N VAL A 167 -24.91 -18.83 11.24
CA VAL A 167 -25.30 -17.45 11.59
C VAL A 167 -26.38 -17.37 12.65
N ASN A 168 -27.16 -18.44 12.83
CA ASN A 168 -28.22 -18.48 13.85
C ASN A 168 -27.67 -18.64 15.28
N SER A 169 -26.43 -19.11 15.42
CA SER A 169 -25.71 -19.17 16.70
C SER A 169 -25.27 -17.81 17.23
N GLY A 170 -25.50 -16.75 16.47
CA GLY A 170 -25.14 -15.38 16.87
C GLY A 170 -23.66 -15.22 17.17
N ILE A 171 -23.33 -14.54 18.28
CA ILE A 171 -21.91 -14.27 18.67
C ILE A 171 -21.18 -15.54 19.17
N GLU A 172 -21.88 -16.60 19.44
CA GLU A 172 -21.33 -17.91 19.82
C GLU A 172 -21.06 -18.81 18.61
N ALA A 173 -21.25 -18.29 17.39
CA ALA A 173 -21.02 -19.06 16.18
C ALA A 173 -19.54 -19.50 16.09
N SER A 174 -19.33 -20.78 15.83
CA SER A 174 -18.03 -21.29 15.41
C SER A 174 -17.71 -20.81 13.99
N TYR A 175 -16.44 -20.89 13.62
CA TYR A 175 -15.98 -20.45 12.31
C TYR A 175 -14.91 -21.38 11.75
N HIS A 176 -14.80 -21.41 10.44
CA HIS A 176 -13.79 -22.16 9.72
C HIS A 176 -13.04 -21.28 8.74
N SER A 177 -11.86 -21.74 8.32
CA SER A 177 -11.11 -21.09 7.24
C SER A 177 -11.68 -21.49 5.88
N ALA A 178 -11.96 -20.52 5.02
CA ALA A 178 -12.34 -20.73 3.64
C ALA A 178 -11.10 -20.93 2.75
N ASP A 179 -11.24 -21.73 1.70
CA ASP A 179 -10.22 -21.87 0.67
C ASP A 179 -10.14 -20.59 -0.16
N TYR A 180 -8.94 -20.26 -0.64
CA TYR A 180 -8.73 -19.09 -1.46
C TYR A 180 -7.67 -19.32 -2.54
N ARG A 181 -7.70 -18.45 -3.54
CA ARG A 181 -6.66 -18.31 -4.56
C ARG A 181 -6.34 -16.85 -4.77
N VAL A 182 -5.06 -16.49 -4.64
CA VAL A 182 -4.58 -15.16 -5.03
C VAL A 182 -4.09 -15.23 -6.46
N GLU A 183 -4.68 -14.45 -7.36
CA GLU A 183 -4.33 -14.45 -8.77
C GLU A 183 -3.01 -13.72 -9.03
N GLY A 184 -2.36 -14.06 -10.15
CA GLY A 184 -1.11 -13.42 -10.57
C GLY A 184 0.14 -13.92 -9.85
N TYR A 185 0.05 -15.06 -9.16
CA TYR A 185 1.17 -15.78 -8.56
C TYR A 185 1.11 -17.26 -8.96
N GLU A 186 2.29 -17.82 -9.26
CA GLU A 186 2.42 -19.21 -9.72
C GLU A 186 2.46 -20.20 -8.55
N SER A 187 2.93 -19.75 -7.38
CA SER A 187 3.04 -20.55 -6.18
C SER A 187 2.92 -19.71 -4.90
N MET A 188 2.72 -20.37 -3.75
CA MET A 188 2.72 -19.73 -2.45
C MET A 188 4.08 -19.10 -2.11
N GLU A 189 5.17 -19.74 -2.48
CA GLU A 189 6.53 -19.21 -2.30
C GLU A 189 6.73 -17.91 -3.09
N GLN A 190 6.26 -17.87 -4.34
CA GLN A 190 6.33 -16.66 -5.16
C GLN A 190 5.47 -15.53 -4.55
N LEU A 191 4.25 -15.83 -4.12
CA LEU A 191 3.39 -14.87 -3.43
C LEU A 191 4.12 -14.26 -2.23
N ILE A 192 4.65 -15.10 -1.33
CA ILE A 192 5.34 -14.66 -0.12
C ILE A 192 6.56 -13.82 -0.47
N SER A 193 7.44 -14.32 -1.36
CA SER A 193 8.68 -13.63 -1.73
C SER A 193 8.44 -12.26 -2.36
N LEU A 194 7.46 -12.14 -3.27
CA LEU A 194 7.13 -10.86 -3.89
C LEU A 194 6.44 -9.91 -2.92
N THR A 195 5.60 -10.44 -2.02
CA THR A 195 4.96 -9.64 -0.98
C THR A 195 5.97 -9.08 0.02
N GLN A 196 6.99 -9.87 0.39
CA GLN A 196 8.06 -9.38 1.27
C GLN A 196 8.83 -8.20 0.64
N LYS A 197 9.16 -8.28 -0.65
CA LYS A 197 9.77 -7.15 -1.37
C LYS A 197 8.85 -5.93 -1.38
N PHE A 198 7.58 -6.14 -1.67
CA PHE A 198 6.58 -5.08 -1.68
C PHE A 198 6.43 -4.42 -0.30
N ILE A 199 6.47 -5.19 0.80
CA ILE A 199 6.46 -4.66 2.17
C ILE A 199 7.67 -3.73 2.42
N VAL A 200 8.85 -4.10 1.93
CA VAL A 200 10.05 -3.26 2.05
C VAL A 200 9.85 -1.94 1.30
N ASP A 201 9.31 -1.99 0.08
CA ASP A 201 9.05 -0.81 -0.73
C ASP A 201 8.01 0.11 -0.06
N VAL A 202 6.90 -0.44 0.43
CA VAL A 202 5.88 0.30 1.19
C VAL A 202 6.47 0.93 2.46
N THR A 203 7.26 0.16 3.24
CA THR A 203 7.90 0.65 4.46
C THR A 203 8.89 1.78 4.17
N ASN A 204 9.58 1.75 3.04
CA ASN A 204 10.49 2.81 2.62
C ASN A 204 9.76 4.08 2.21
N LEU A 205 8.56 3.95 1.68
CA LEU A 205 7.72 5.09 1.32
C LEU A 205 7.09 5.78 2.54
N PHE A 206 6.76 4.99 3.60
CA PHE A 206 6.13 5.48 4.82
C PHE A 206 7.01 5.23 6.06
N PRO A 207 8.19 5.86 6.18
CA PRO A 207 9.16 5.49 7.21
C PRO A 207 8.71 5.85 8.64
N LYS A 208 8.01 6.96 8.84
CA LYS A 208 7.59 7.46 10.16
C LYS A 208 6.26 8.18 10.14
N GLU A 209 5.94 8.85 9.05
CA GLU A 209 4.76 9.70 8.94
C GLU A 209 3.68 8.92 8.21
N ARG A 210 2.58 8.73 8.88
CA ARG A 210 1.42 7.99 8.38
C ARG A 210 0.59 8.80 7.40
N LEU A 211 0.99 10.07 7.16
CA LEU A 211 0.21 11.06 6.44
C LEU A 211 0.78 11.37 5.05
N PRO A 212 -0.09 11.83 4.16
CA PRO A 212 0.15 12.19 2.77
C PRO A 212 1.14 13.33 2.54
N GLN A 213 1.32 14.20 3.50
CA GLN A 213 2.35 15.26 3.48
C GLN A 213 3.75 14.73 3.12
N THR A 214 3.95 13.42 3.34
CA THR A 214 5.15 12.72 2.90
C THR A 214 5.33 12.71 1.38
N TYR A 215 4.26 12.69 0.59
CA TYR A 215 4.36 12.66 -0.88
C TYR A 215 4.80 13.98 -1.46
N GLU A 216 4.16 15.07 -1.03
CA GLU A 216 4.51 16.41 -1.45
C GLU A 216 5.98 16.69 -1.13
N LYS A 217 6.39 16.39 0.10
CA LYS A 217 7.77 16.54 0.53
C LYS A 217 8.75 15.68 -0.28
N ILE A 218 8.42 14.40 -0.57
CA ILE A 218 9.28 13.55 -1.40
C ILE A 218 9.48 14.16 -2.78
N ILE A 219 8.44 14.71 -3.38
CA ILE A 219 8.52 15.30 -4.73
C ILE A 219 9.29 16.61 -4.68
N ASP A 220 9.03 17.47 -3.70
CA ASP A 220 9.76 18.73 -3.52
C ASP A 220 11.25 18.49 -3.25
N ASP A 221 11.61 17.52 -2.41
CA ASP A 221 12.99 17.11 -2.19
C ASP A 221 13.67 16.63 -3.49
N LYS A 222 12.93 15.95 -4.38
CA LYS A 222 13.45 15.51 -5.68
C LYS A 222 13.65 16.67 -6.65
N ILE A 223 12.74 17.63 -6.66
CA ILE A 223 12.89 18.87 -7.45
C ILE A 223 14.11 19.66 -6.98
N GLU A 224 14.30 19.80 -5.67
CA GLU A 224 15.45 20.48 -5.09
C GLU A 224 16.76 19.77 -5.44
N GLN A 225 16.82 18.43 -5.34
CA GLN A 225 17.98 17.64 -5.75
C GLN A 225 18.32 17.84 -7.24
N LEU A 226 17.31 17.84 -8.11
CA LEU A 226 17.52 18.08 -9.55
C LEU A 226 18.05 19.49 -9.83
N ASN A 227 17.51 20.50 -9.17
CA ASN A 227 17.99 21.87 -9.30
C ASN A 227 19.44 22.01 -8.79
N SER A 228 19.79 21.33 -7.71
CA SER A 228 21.15 21.30 -7.15
C SER A 228 22.15 20.65 -8.12
N LEU A 229 21.76 19.56 -8.79
CA LEU A 229 22.58 18.92 -9.84
C LEU A 229 22.84 19.89 -11.01
N LEU A 230 21.80 20.59 -11.46
CA LEU A 230 21.93 21.59 -12.55
C LEU A 230 22.86 22.75 -12.16
N LEU A 231 22.70 23.28 -10.96
CA LEU A 231 23.53 24.35 -10.44
C LEU A 231 25.00 23.91 -10.29
N GLY A 232 25.23 22.72 -9.70
CA GLY A 232 26.56 22.15 -9.58
C GLY A 232 27.26 21.95 -10.94
N THR A 233 26.50 21.53 -11.97
CA THR A 233 26.99 21.42 -13.34
C THR A 233 27.44 22.78 -13.86
N GLU A 234 26.63 23.83 -13.71
CA GLU A 234 26.94 25.19 -14.17
C GLU A 234 28.19 25.75 -13.47
N GLU A 235 28.30 25.59 -12.15
CA GLU A 235 29.45 26.01 -11.37
C GLU A 235 30.73 25.26 -11.75
N TYR A 236 30.63 23.96 -12.03
CA TYR A 236 31.80 23.19 -12.47
C TYR A 236 32.28 23.62 -13.84
N LEU A 237 31.39 23.86 -14.80
CA LEU A 237 31.72 24.36 -16.12
C LEU A 237 32.35 25.77 -16.06
N ALA A 238 31.82 26.66 -15.24
CA ALA A 238 32.40 27.98 -15.00
C ALA A 238 33.83 27.88 -14.43
N THR A 239 34.10 26.87 -13.61
CA THR A 239 35.44 26.63 -13.06
C THR A 239 36.40 26.13 -14.12
N LEU A 240 35.99 25.23 -15.01
CA LEU A 240 36.80 24.77 -16.14
C LEU A 240 37.16 25.93 -17.08
N THR A 241 36.18 26.78 -17.39
CA THR A 241 36.39 27.97 -18.22
C THR A 241 37.42 28.92 -17.60
N ARG A 242 37.30 29.22 -16.30
CA ARG A 242 38.28 30.07 -15.58
C ARG A 242 39.70 29.49 -15.56
N ARG A 243 39.83 28.16 -15.60
CA ARG A 243 41.11 27.46 -15.63
C ARG A 243 41.68 27.27 -17.05
N GLY A 244 40.93 27.65 -18.08
CA GLY A 244 41.34 27.44 -19.47
C GLY A 244 41.20 25.98 -19.95
N GLU A 245 40.48 25.14 -19.21
CA GLU A 245 40.27 23.71 -19.49
C GLU A 245 39.01 23.48 -20.35
N THR A 246 38.72 24.38 -21.29
CA THR A 246 37.46 24.36 -22.07
C THR A 246 37.31 23.12 -22.96
N GLN A 247 38.41 22.47 -23.33
CA GLN A 247 38.39 21.19 -24.09
C GLN A 247 37.69 20.04 -23.34
N ARG A 248 37.56 20.16 -22.03
CA ARG A 248 36.86 19.13 -21.19
C ARG A 248 35.36 19.36 -21.07
N ILE A 249 34.86 20.53 -21.48
CA ILE A 249 33.45 20.90 -21.34
C ILE A 249 32.51 19.91 -22.03
N PRO A 250 32.75 19.46 -23.29
CA PRO A 250 31.86 18.50 -23.94
C PRO A 250 31.73 17.17 -23.19
N GLU A 251 32.84 16.62 -22.71
CA GLU A 251 32.84 15.37 -21.92
C GLU A 251 32.10 15.52 -20.61
N VAL A 252 32.31 16.62 -19.89
CA VAL A 252 31.64 16.91 -18.63
C VAL A 252 30.13 17.08 -18.83
N LEU A 253 29.70 17.80 -19.86
CA LEU A 253 28.31 17.97 -20.22
C LEU A 253 27.64 16.62 -20.53
N GLU A 254 28.30 15.75 -21.28
CA GLU A 254 27.76 14.42 -21.59
C GLU A 254 27.61 13.58 -20.33
N ASN A 255 28.61 13.52 -19.46
CA ASN A 255 28.55 12.77 -18.21
C ASN A 255 27.47 13.31 -17.27
N GLN A 256 27.33 14.62 -17.14
CA GLN A 256 26.30 15.25 -16.33
C GLN A 256 24.89 15.00 -16.89
N ASN A 257 24.74 15.05 -18.23
CA ASN A 257 23.47 14.70 -18.87
C ASN A 257 23.05 13.25 -18.56
N GLN A 258 23.98 12.31 -18.60
CA GLN A 258 23.71 10.90 -18.28
C GLN A 258 23.31 10.75 -16.81
N GLU A 259 23.99 11.43 -15.88
CA GLU A 259 23.66 11.41 -14.46
C GLU A 259 22.27 11.99 -14.18
N ILE A 260 21.95 13.15 -14.77
CA ILE A 260 20.65 13.80 -14.67
C ILE A 260 19.53 12.90 -15.24
N ASN A 261 19.74 12.32 -16.41
CA ASN A 261 18.75 11.43 -17.03
C ASN A 261 18.50 10.18 -16.15
N ARG A 262 19.55 9.59 -15.59
CA ARG A 262 19.42 8.48 -14.64
C ARG A 262 18.62 8.87 -13.39
N PHE A 263 18.91 10.04 -12.82
CA PHE A 263 18.18 10.56 -11.67
C PHE A 263 16.69 10.77 -11.97
N VAL A 264 16.36 11.34 -13.14
CA VAL A 264 14.98 11.54 -13.60
C VAL A 264 14.27 10.18 -13.78
N GLU A 265 14.93 9.22 -14.42
CA GLU A 265 14.36 7.87 -14.62
C GLU A 265 14.08 7.14 -13.31
N GLU A 266 15.02 7.18 -12.36
CA GLU A 266 14.85 6.60 -11.02
C GLU A 266 13.73 7.30 -10.24
N THR A 267 13.61 8.61 -10.39
CA THR A 267 12.53 9.38 -9.76
C THR A 267 11.18 9.03 -10.38
N ASN A 268 11.08 8.95 -11.70
CA ASN A 268 9.84 8.57 -12.40
C ASN A 268 9.36 7.17 -11.97
N LYS A 269 10.24 6.18 -11.86
CA LYS A 269 9.90 4.84 -11.33
C LYS A 269 9.30 4.92 -9.94
N ARG A 270 9.86 5.80 -9.09
CA ARG A 270 9.33 6.01 -7.73
C ARG A 270 7.97 6.72 -7.74
N LEU A 271 7.78 7.71 -8.62
CA LEU A 271 6.49 8.40 -8.79
C LEU A 271 5.41 7.47 -9.35
N ASP A 272 5.75 6.56 -10.26
CA ASP A 272 4.81 5.55 -10.75
C ASP A 272 4.34 4.62 -9.63
N PHE A 273 5.23 4.28 -8.69
CA PHE A 273 4.85 3.58 -7.48
C PHE A 273 3.91 4.43 -6.60
N ILE A 274 4.20 5.71 -6.42
CA ILE A 274 3.34 6.66 -5.68
C ILE A 274 1.96 6.77 -6.35
N LYS A 275 1.85 6.83 -7.67
CA LYS A 275 0.57 6.84 -8.38
C LYS A 275 -0.31 5.63 -8.07
N GLN A 276 0.30 4.48 -7.80
CA GLN A 276 -0.44 3.27 -7.39
C GLN A 276 -1.00 3.37 -5.96
N PHE A 277 -0.48 4.30 -5.16
CA PHE A 277 -0.85 4.47 -3.75
C PHE A 277 -2.25 5.00 -3.50
N LYS A 278 -2.91 5.62 -4.49
CA LYS A 278 -4.29 6.09 -4.36
C LYS A 278 -5.22 4.99 -3.79
N GLU A 279 -4.92 3.74 -4.10
CA GLU A 279 -5.74 2.59 -3.72
C GLU A 279 -5.48 2.09 -2.30
N PHE A 280 -4.33 2.49 -1.71
CA PHE A 280 -3.94 2.12 -0.34
C PHE A 280 -4.43 3.12 0.70
N LEU A 281 -4.95 4.25 0.25
CA LEU A 281 -5.53 5.28 1.10
C LEU A 281 -6.91 4.85 1.59
N GLU A 282 -7.25 5.25 2.80
CA GLU A 282 -8.61 5.14 3.27
C GLU A 282 -9.55 5.92 2.35
N PHE A 283 -10.76 5.43 2.19
CA PHE A 283 -11.69 6.00 1.20
C PHE A 283 -11.90 7.50 1.41
N LYS A 284 -12.12 7.92 2.67
CA LYS A 284 -12.28 9.33 3.06
C LYS A 284 -11.04 10.20 2.83
N GLU A 285 -9.84 9.62 2.84
CA GLU A 285 -8.59 10.36 2.57
C GLU A 285 -8.40 10.67 1.07
N ARG A 286 -9.05 9.90 0.18
CA ARG A 286 -8.79 9.99 -1.26
C ARG A 286 -9.10 11.35 -1.86
N GLU A 287 -10.22 11.95 -1.46
CA GLU A 287 -10.64 13.25 -1.98
C GLU A 287 -9.67 14.39 -1.67
N THR A 288 -9.05 14.33 -0.49
CA THR A 288 -8.11 15.38 -0.06
C THR A 288 -6.68 15.15 -0.54
N ILE A 289 -6.28 13.90 -0.62
CA ILE A 289 -4.88 13.50 -0.84
C ILE A 289 -4.56 13.34 -2.32
N ILE A 290 -5.46 12.73 -3.09
CA ILE A 290 -5.21 12.48 -4.51
C ILE A 290 -4.94 13.78 -5.26
N PRO A 291 -5.74 14.86 -5.11
CA PRO A 291 -5.46 16.13 -5.78
C PRO A 291 -4.10 16.73 -5.40
N GLN A 292 -3.67 16.60 -4.15
CA GLN A 292 -2.37 17.12 -3.71
C GLN A 292 -1.21 16.33 -4.34
N VAL A 293 -1.32 15.01 -4.38
CA VAL A 293 -0.33 14.14 -5.03
C VAL A 293 -0.26 14.41 -6.53
N GLU A 294 -1.41 14.53 -7.20
CA GLU A 294 -1.48 14.82 -8.63
C GLU A 294 -0.89 16.19 -8.97
N ASN A 295 -1.16 17.20 -8.15
CA ASN A 295 -0.56 18.53 -8.29
C ASN A 295 0.97 18.47 -8.16
N SER A 296 1.49 17.75 -7.16
CA SER A 296 2.93 17.61 -6.95
C SER A 296 3.60 16.83 -8.09
N ILE A 297 2.94 15.78 -8.62
CA ILE A 297 3.44 15.06 -9.80
C ILE A 297 3.45 15.97 -11.03
N SER A 298 2.41 16.76 -11.26
CA SER A 298 2.35 17.73 -12.36
C SER A 298 3.46 18.77 -12.26
N LYS A 299 3.80 19.19 -11.04
CA LYS A 299 4.94 20.11 -10.79
C LYS A 299 6.27 19.47 -11.21
N TRP A 300 6.50 18.19 -10.85
CA TRP A 300 7.68 17.44 -11.29
C TRP A 300 7.72 17.30 -12.82
N ASP A 301 6.63 16.89 -13.45
CA ASP A 301 6.54 16.72 -14.91
C ASP A 301 6.85 18.04 -15.63
N GLY A 302 6.38 19.18 -15.11
CA GLY A 302 6.71 20.52 -15.61
C GLY A 302 8.21 20.85 -15.51
N VAL A 303 8.86 20.49 -14.40
CA VAL A 303 10.31 20.67 -14.23
C VAL A 303 11.09 19.81 -15.21
N VAL A 304 10.71 18.53 -15.37
CA VAL A 304 11.36 17.61 -16.32
C VAL A 304 11.16 18.04 -17.76
N ALA A 305 9.95 18.51 -18.13
CA ALA A 305 9.70 19.04 -19.47
C ALA A 305 10.59 20.25 -19.82
N GLY A 306 10.91 21.10 -18.82
CA GLY A 306 11.82 22.23 -18.97
C GLY A 306 13.31 21.87 -19.00
N LEU A 307 13.68 20.64 -18.61
CA LEU A 307 15.06 20.23 -18.38
C LEU A 307 15.94 20.33 -19.63
N SER A 308 15.49 19.84 -20.77
CA SER A 308 16.23 19.91 -22.05
C SER A 308 16.54 21.35 -22.46
N LYS A 309 15.65 22.29 -22.17
CA LYS A 309 15.87 23.71 -22.44
C LYS A 309 16.95 24.28 -21.51
N LYS A 310 16.87 23.98 -20.21
CA LYS A 310 17.86 24.41 -19.22
C LYS A 310 19.27 23.89 -19.54
N LEU A 311 19.39 22.61 -19.89
CA LEU A 311 20.68 22.01 -20.28
C LEU A 311 21.28 22.65 -21.53
N LYS A 312 20.44 22.98 -22.54
CA LYS A 312 20.88 23.74 -23.71
C LYS A 312 21.30 25.16 -23.37
N GLU A 313 20.65 25.82 -22.43
CA GLU A 313 21.03 27.16 -21.96
C GLU A 313 22.37 27.12 -21.22
N ILE A 314 22.59 26.12 -20.34
CA ILE A 314 23.89 25.89 -19.68
C ILE A 314 24.97 25.67 -20.73
N SER A 315 24.77 24.75 -21.68
CA SER A 315 25.73 24.45 -22.75
C SER A 315 26.09 25.66 -23.62
N LYS A 316 25.19 26.63 -23.78
CA LYS A 316 25.45 27.85 -24.58
C LYS A 316 26.24 28.92 -23.83
N LYS A 317 26.30 28.83 -22.48
CA LYS A 317 27.05 29.81 -21.66
C LYS A 317 28.55 29.55 -21.66
N PHE A 318 28.95 28.34 -22.01
CA PHE A 318 30.33 27.85 -21.96
C PHE A 318 30.79 27.27 -23.29
#